data_d1d25f65f0507551857fe82f4ca63eb0
#
_entry.id   d1d25f65f0507551857fe82f4ca63eb0
#
_cell.length_a   1.000
_cell.length_b   1.000
_cell.length_c   1.000
_cell.angle_alpha   90.00
_cell.angle_beta   90.00
_cell.angle_gamma   90.00
#
_symmetry.space_group_name_H-M   'P 1'
#
loop_
_entity.id
_entity.type
_entity.pdbx_description
1 polymer ?
#
loop_
_entity_poly.entity_id
_entity_poly.type
_entity_poly.pdbx_seq_one_letter_code
_entity_poly.pdbx_strand_id
1 'polypeptide(L)'
;MNESYDTQTVNPSIEKYVSASNNGIETHKFTRCVIGYILHGEKYVYYDDKCYKFSQGDLFFLGMGCHYTKNIPAQGHPYEQILVRYTSEELQRILLHLNIAYKLNITNNHQCDDCRTLNHATMPGWSSIRRFFSHIDDCLTEGSLLDDPTAENLKMTVLLYLIVSHGDCCIKSKLLGNVDAARDNLQQIVYSNIFSDISVEEIAKRCNRSLTSFKKEFFRIYGTSPHQWLIRQRLIHARLLLISTDKAIAEIGTACAFPNTSHFIKLFRKQYGMTPETYRNRHRGPEELQPTPQAEAAVRETAVSVTA
;
A
#
# COMPACT_ATOMS: atom_id res chain seq x y z
N MET A 1 -9.16 0.60 -18.03
CA MET A 1 -8.61 0.85 -16.70
C MET A 1 -9.70 0.51 -15.69
N ASN A 2 -9.63 -0.68 -15.12
CA ASN A 2 -10.60 -1.08 -14.09
C ASN A 2 -10.18 -0.40 -12.79
N GLU A 3 -10.94 0.62 -12.39
CA GLU A 3 -10.92 1.09 -11.02
C GLU A 3 -11.58 0.01 -10.17
N SER A 4 -10.78 -0.83 -9.53
CA SER A 4 -11.31 -1.69 -8.47
C SER A 4 -11.57 -0.81 -7.25
N TYR A 5 -12.77 -0.22 -7.21
CA TYR A 5 -13.30 0.33 -5.97
C TYR A 5 -13.57 -0.85 -5.04
N ASP A 6 -12.99 -0.81 -3.88
CA ASP A 6 -13.36 -1.68 -2.75
C ASP A 6 -14.74 -1.22 -2.23
N THR A 7 -15.76 -1.36 -3.11
CA THR A 7 -17.15 -1.05 -2.78
C THR A 7 -17.71 -2.19 -1.96
N GLN A 8 -17.83 -2.00 -0.65
CA GLN A 8 -18.75 -2.65 0.34
C GLN A 8 -19.12 -4.14 0.15
N THR A 9 -18.53 -4.88 -0.77
CA THR A 9 -18.46 -6.33 -0.70
C THR A 9 -17.37 -6.65 0.33
N VAL A 10 -17.71 -7.42 1.32
CA VAL A 10 -16.77 -7.94 2.32
C VAL A 10 -15.73 -8.76 1.56
N ASN A 11 -14.65 -8.10 1.11
CA ASN A 11 -13.54 -8.80 0.49
C ASN A 11 -12.97 -9.77 1.52
N PRO A 12 -12.71 -11.03 1.15
CA PRO A 12 -12.12 -12.01 2.04
C PRO A 12 -10.83 -11.44 2.65
N SER A 13 -10.54 -11.83 3.89
CA SER A 13 -9.31 -11.35 4.54
C SER A 13 -8.07 -11.98 3.91
N ILE A 14 -8.21 -13.17 3.33
CA ILE A 14 -7.15 -13.89 2.60
C ILE A 14 -7.62 -14.14 1.16
N GLU A 15 -6.85 -13.68 0.18
CA GLU A 15 -7.16 -13.91 -1.24
C GLU A 15 -5.91 -14.13 -2.08
N LYS A 16 -6.06 -14.89 -3.17
CA LYS A 16 -5.06 -15.02 -4.23
C LYS A 16 -5.41 -14.10 -5.40
N TYR A 17 -4.47 -13.27 -5.80
CA TYR A 17 -4.58 -12.42 -6.99
C TYR A 17 -3.71 -12.97 -8.10
N VAL A 18 -4.27 -13.10 -9.29
CA VAL A 18 -3.60 -13.60 -10.50
C VAL A 18 -3.77 -12.61 -11.64
N SER A 19 -2.71 -12.30 -12.36
CA SER A 19 -2.75 -11.48 -13.57
C SER A 19 -1.89 -12.07 -14.68
N ALA A 20 -2.52 -12.41 -15.80
CA ALA A 20 -1.84 -13.01 -16.95
C ALA A 20 -1.11 -11.99 -17.82
N SER A 21 -1.41 -10.69 -17.69
CA SER A 21 -0.87 -9.63 -18.53
C SER A 21 -0.32 -8.47 -17.70
N ASN A 22 0.60 -7.71 -18.32
CA ASN A 22 1.06 -6.45 -17.78
C ASN A 22 -0.01 -5.38 -18.02
N ASN A 23 -0.83 -5.07 -17.01
CA ASN A 23 -1.93 -4.12 -17.10
C ASN A 23 -1.51 -2.65 -16.97
N GLY A 24 -0.21 -2.36 -16.95
CA GLY A 24 0.31 -1.01 -16.67
C GLY A 24 0.27 -0.68 -15.18
N ILE A 25 0.24 0.62 -14.85
CA ILE A 25 0.16 1.07 -13.45
C ILE A 25 -1.31 1.06 -13.02
N GLU A 26 -1.59 0.31 -11.97
CA GLU A 26 -2.90 0.23 -11.33
C GLU A 26 -2.91 1.03 -10.02
N THR A 27 -4.08 1.60 -9.70
CA THR A 27 -4.29 2.33 -8.44
C THR A 27 -5.13 1.48 -7.51
N HIS A 28 -4.58 1.17 -6.35
CA HIS A 28 -5.28 0.44 -5.30
C HIS A 28 -5.53 1.36 -4.11
N LYS A 29 -6.79 1.40 -3.64
CA LYS A 29 -7.19 2.11 -2.43
C LYS A 29 -7.44 1.09 -1.33
N PHE A 30 -6.52 0.98 -0.39
CA PHE A 30 -6.67 0.06 0.74
C PHE A 30 -7.25 0.78 1.95
N THR A 31 -8.36 0.26 2.47
CA THR A 31 -9.01 0.67 3.72
C THR A 31 -8.56 -0.20 4.90
N ARG A 32 -7.82 -1.27 4.61
CA ARG A 32 -7.17 -2.18 5.56
C ARG A 32 -5.69 -2.26 5.23
N CYS A 33 -4.84 -2.54 6.20
CA CYS A 33 -3.46 -2.85 5.89
C CYS A 33 -3.35 -4.24 5.24
N VAL A 34 -2.37 -4.40 4.37
CA VAL A 34 -2.17 -5.61 3.57
C VAL A 34 -0.79 -6.17 3.86
N ILE A 35 -0.74 -7.45 4.17
CA ILE A 35 0.48 -8.25 4.13
C ILE A 35 0.35 -9.15 2.91
N GLY A 36 1.32 -9.10 2.00
CA GLY A 36 1.29 -9.90 0.79
C GLY A 36 2.57 -10.70 0.58
N TYR A 37 2.46 -11.74 -0.22
CA TYR A 37 3.57 -12.58 -0.61
C TYR A 37 3.51 -12.86 -2.11
N ILE A 38 4.62 -12.68 -2.83
CA ILE A 38 4.69 -12.88 -4.28
C ILE A 38 5.05 -14.33 -4.56
N LEU A 39 4.12 -15.07 -5.16
CA LEU A 39 4.31 -16.45 -5.59
C LEU A 39 5.07 -16.52 -6.91
N HIS A 40 4.67 -15.71 -7.89
CA HIS A 40 5.29 -15.66 -9.22
C HIS A 40 5.31 -14.23 -9.78
N GLY A 41 6.39 -13.87 -10.47
CA GLY A 41 6.56 -12.58 -11.13
C GLY A 41 7.13 -11.49 -10.24
N GLU A 42 6.93 -10.25 -10.64
CA GLU A 42 7.48 -9.06 -9.99
C GLU A 42 6.39 -8.01 -9.78
N LYS A 43 6.49 -7.27 -8.68
CA LYS A 43 5.63 -6.13 -8.36
C LYS A 43 6.45 -4.87 -8.23
N TYR A 44 6.01 -3.81 -8.87
CA TYR A 44 6.58 -2.47 -8.74
C TYR A 44 5.61 -1.58 -7.97
N VAL A 45 6.12 -0.90 -6.95
CA VAL A 45 5.35 0.05 -6.12
C VAL A 45 5.92 1.44 -6.32
N TYR A 46 5.07 2.37 -6.75
CA TYR A 46 5.44 3.76 -7.01
C TYR A 46 5.05 4.63 -5.81
N TYR A 47 6.03 5.33 -5.26
CA TYR A 47 5.84 6.25 -4.13
C TYR A 47 6.66 7.52 -4.34
N ASP A 48 5.99 8.67 -4.38
CA ASP A 48 6.57 9.94 -4.82
C ASP A 48 7.26 9.77 -6.20
N ASP A 49 8.55 10.08 -6.30
CA ASP A 49 9.33 9.98 -7.53
C ASP A 49 10.17 8.69 -7.60
N LYS A 50 9.93 7.75 -6.68
CA LYS A 50 10.67 6.49 -6.58
C LYS A 50 9.81 5.30 -7.01
N CYS A 51 10.48 4.30 -7.56
CA CYS A 51 9.91 3.02 -7.88
C CYS A 51 10.63 1.93 -7.06
N TYR A 52 9.86 1.12 -6.35
CA TYR A 52 10.36 0.03 -5.51
C TYR A 52 9.97 -1.30 -6.15
N LYS A 53 10.95 -2.17 -6.32
CA LYS A 53 10.77 -3.52 -6.88
C LYS A 53 10.59 -4.52 -5.75
N PHE A 54 9.54 -5.34 -5.83
CA PHE A 54 9.30 -6.52 -5.00
C PHE A 54 9.38 -7.74 -5.91
N SER A 55 10.11 -8.74 -5.52
CA SER A 55 10.43 -9.91 -6.34
C SER A 55 9.69 -11.16 -5.87
N GLN A 56 9.66 -12.18 -6.70
CA GLN A 56 9.15 -13.50 -6.32
C GLN A 56 9.81 -13.98 -5.01
N GLY A 57 9.00 -14.46 -4.09
CA GLY A 57 9.45 -14.90 -2.76
C GLY A 57 9.52 -13.79 -1.71
N ASP A 58 9.22 -12.54 -2.07
CA ASP A 58 9.19 -11.44 -1.10
C ASP A 58 7.88 -11.39 -0.32
N LEU A 59 8.02 -11.17 0.99
CA LEU A 59 6.96 -10.72 1.87
C LEU A 59 6.91 -9.19 1.83
N PHE A 60 5.71 -8.62 1.70
CA PHE A 60 5.55 -7.17 1.67
C PHE A 60 4.40 -6.69 2.55
N PHE A 61 4.47 -5.44 2.94
CA PHE A 61 3.44 -4.71 3.66
C PHE A 61 3.02 -3.49 2.86
N LEU A 62 1.71 -3.26 2.74
CA LEU A 62 1.12 -2.02 2.24
C LEU A 62 0.16 -1.49 3.30
N GLY A 63 0.42 -0.29 3.79
CA GLY A 63 -0.46 0.38 4.75
C GLY A 63 -1.76 0.85 4.11
N MET A 64 -2.70 1.34 4.92
CA MET A 64 -3.89 1.99 4.38
C MET A 64 -3.51 3.17 3.48
N GLY A 65 -4.25 3.33 2.38
CA GLY A 65 -4.03 4.45 1.47
C GLY A 65 -4.11 4.11 0.00
N CYS A 66 -3.67 5.06 -0.83
CA CYS A 66 -3.54 4.87 -2.26
C CYS A 66 -2.15 4.33 -2.58
N HIS A 67 -2.11 3.18 -3.22
CA HIS A 67 -0.89 2.56 -3.71
C HIS A 67 -0.97 2.43 -5.23
N TYR A 68 0.13 2.76 -5.87
CA TYR A 68 0.28 2.69 -7.32
C TYR A 68 1.23 1.54 -7.61
N THR A 69 0.71 0.50 -8.25
CA THR A 69 1.49 -0.72 -8.47
C THR A 69 1.43 -1.17 -9.91
N LYS A 70 2.47 -1.85 -10.35
CA LYS A 70 2.53 -2.54 -11.64
C LYS A 70 2.99 -3.95 -11.39
N ASN A 71 2.22 -4.92 -11.88
CA ASN A 71 2.53 -6.33 -11.75
C ASN A 71 3.07 -6.84 -13.08
N ILE A 72 4.18 -7.57 -13.05
CA ILE A 72 4.83 -8.13 -14.24
C ILE A 72 4.84 -9.64 -14.10
N PRO A 73 4.19 -10.37 -15.03
CA PRO A 73 4.24 -11.82 -15.10
C PRO A 73 5.67 -12.35 -15.28
N ALA A 74 5.96 -13.52 -14.73
CA ALA A 74 7.19 -14.23 -15.00
C ALA A 74 7.14 -14.90 -16.39
N GLN A 75 8.30 -15.27 -16.93
CA GLN A 75 8.33 -16.00 -18.19
C GLN A 75 7.62 -17.36 -18.05
N GLY A 76 6.54 -17.54 -18.81
CA GLY A 76 5.74 -18.78 -18.81
C GLY A 76 4.75 -18.93 -17.65
N HIS A 77 4.66 -17.95 -16.74
CA HIS A 77 3.73 -17.98 -15.61
C HIS A 77 3.04 -16.62 -15.42
N PRO A 78 1.76 -16.57 -15.02
CA PRO A 78 1.11 -15.33 -14.65
C PRO A 78 1.78 -14.70 -13.42
N TYR A 79 1.55 -13.43 -13.19
CA TYR A 79 1.85 -12.82 -11.91
C TYR A 79 0.87 -13.35 -10.86
N GLU A 80 1.38 -13.85 -9.74
CA GLU A 80 0.58 -14.40 -8.65
C GLU A 80 1.05 -13.88 -7.30
N GLN A 81 0.11 -13.48 -6.47
CA GLN A 81 0.36 -13.08 -5.08
C GLN A 81 -0.78 -13.52 -4.17
N ILE A 82 -0.47 -13.75 -2.90
CA ILE A 82 -1.47 -13.90 -1.84
C ILE A 82 -1.48 -12.64 -1.01
N LEU A 83 -2.68 -12.13 -0.72
CA LEU A 83 -2.92 -10.95 0.10
C LEU A 83 -3.67 -11.34 1.38
N VAL A 84 -3.21 -10.87 2.51
CA VAL A 84 -3.86 -10.99 3.81
C VAL A 84 -4.15 -9.59 4.33
N ARG A 85 -5.43 -9.27 4.56
CA ARG A 85 -5.89 -7.93 4.97
C ARG A 85 -6.27 -7.92 6.44
N TYR A 86 -5.84 -6.87 7.13
CA TYR A 86 -6.15 -6.66 8.54
C TYR A 86 -6.75 -5.28 8.76
N THR A 87 -7.82 -5.21 9.54
CA THR A 87 -8.21 -3.97 10.21
C THR A 87 -7.28 -3.73 11.40
N SER A 88 -7.22 -2.49 11.89
CA SER A 88 -6.44 -2.21 13.11
C SER A 88 -7.00 -2.88 14.35
N GLU A 89 -8.33 -3.07 14.40
CA GLU A 89 -8.96 -3.81 15.50
C GLU A 89 -8.52 -5.28 15.49
N GLU A 90 -8.49 -5.94 14.33
CA GLU A 90 -7.99 -7.30 14.18
C GLU A 90 -6.53 -7.41 14.57
N LEU A 91 -5.68 -6.50 14.07
CA LEU A 91 -4.27 -6.44 14.45
C LEU A 91 -4.10 -6.31 15.96
N GLN A 92 -4.78 -5.33 16.56
CA GLN A 92 -4.71 -5.09 18.00
C GLN A 92 -5.18 -6.30 18.80
N ARG A 93 -6.32 -6.88 18.44
CA ARG A 93 -6.89 -8.05 19.09
C ARG A 93 -5.95 -9.26 19.04
N ILE A 94 -5.40 -9.55 17.85
CA ILE A 94 -4.49 -10.69 17.65
C ILE A 94 -3.18 -10.47 18.39
N LEU A 95 -2.56 -9.29 18.27
CA LEU A 95 -1.30 -8.98 18.95
C LEU A 95 -1.46 -9.01 20.49
N LEU A 96 -2.56 -8.48 21.02
CA LEU A 96 -2.89 -8.56 22.44
C LEU A 96 -3.06 -10.02 22.88
N HIS A 97 -3.76 -10.83 22.10
CA HIS A 97 -3.93 -12.27 22.38
C HIS A 97 -2.58 -12.99 22.40
N LEU A 98 -1.71 -12.75 21.41
CA LEU A 98 -0.36 -13.33 21.35
C LEU A 98 0.49 -12.92 22.56
N ASN A 99 0.38 -11.66 22.99
CA ASN A 99 1.10 -11.17 24.17
C ASN A 99 0.60 -11.82 25.47
N ILE A 100 -0.72 -11.83 25.70
CA ILE A 100 -1.33 -12.29 26.97
C ILE A 100 -1.31 -13.83 27.08
N ALA A 101 -1.85 -14.52 26.04
CA ALA A 101 -2.04 -15.97 26.10
C ALA A 101 -0.72 -16.74 25.95
N TYR A 102 0.19 -16.24 25.11
CA TYR A 102 1.45 -16.93 24.83
C TYR A 102 2.67 -16.22 25.44
N LYS A 103 2.45 -15.12 26.19
CA LYS A 103 3.53 -14.32 26.83
C LYS A 103 4.60 -13.87 25.84
N LEU A 104 4.21 -13.65 24.59
CA LEU A 104 5.11 -13.22 23.54
C LEU A 104 5.47 -11.75 23.77
N ASN A 105 6.74 -11.46 23.99
CA ASN A 105 7.19 -10.07 24.07
C ASN A 105 7.28 -9.46 22.69
N ILE A 106 6.33 -8.59 22.35
CA ILE A 106 6.21 -7.97 21.03
C ILE A 106 6.85 -6.60 21.07
N THR A 107 8.14 -6.55 20.77
CA THR A 107 8.92 -5.32 20.66
C THR A 107 9.58 -5.25 19.29
N ASN A 108 9.90 -4.05 18.84
CA ASN A 108 10.67 -3.84 17.64
C ASN A 108 11.57 -2.61 17.80
N ASN A 109 12.87 -2.83 17.79
CA ASN A 109 13.88 -1.79 17.90
C ASN A 109 14.41 -1.35 16.52
N HIS A 110 13.86 -1.88 15.43
CA HIS A 110 14.26 -1.54 14.08
C HIS A 110 13.98 -0.06 13.78
N GLN A 111 15.01 0.66 13.39
CA GLN A 111 14.94 2.05 13.00
C GLN A 111 15.66 2.24 11.67
N CYS A 112 14.93 2.61 10.64
CA CYS A 112 15.46 3.08 9.37
C CYS A 112 14.58 4.21 8.83
N ASP A 113 15.13 5.00 7.91
CA ASP A 113 14.40 6.14 7.34
C ASP A 113 13.16 5.69 6.54
N ASP A 114 13.24 4.56 5.85
CA ASP A 114 12.12 3.99 5.10
C ASP A 114 10.94 3.60 6.00
N CYS A 115 11.21 3.09 7.22
CA CYS A 115 10.18 2.80 8.19
C CYS A 115 9.45 4.05 8.69
N ARG A 116 10.08 5.21 8.66
CA ARG A 116 9.48 6.48 9.08
C ARG A 116 8.69 7.16 7.97
N THR A 117 9.14 7.06 6.73
CA THR A 117 8.66 7.87 5.60
C THR A 117 7.74 7.13 4.65
N LEU A 118 7.97 5.84 4.40
CA LEU A 118 7.21 5.06 3.43
C LEU A 118 5.98 4.39 4.06
N ASN A 119 4.93 4.21 3.28
CA ASN A 119 3.72 3.47 3.68
C ASN A 119 3.74 2.01 3.19
N HIS A 120 4.92 1.51 2.84
CA HIS A 120 5.16 0.14 2.42
C HIS A 120 6.49 -0.38 2.97
N ALA A 121 6.66 -1.69 2.96
CA ALA A 121 7.91 -2.37 3.24
C ALA A 121 7.96 -3.69 2.47
N THR A 122 9.15 -4.17 2.15
CA THR A 122 9.38 -5.49 1.56
C THR A 122 10.64 -6.11 2.11
N MET A 123 10.68 -7.44 2.13
CA MET A 123 11.85 -8.22 2.49
C MET A 123 11.73 -9.65 1.94
N PRO A 124 12.83 -10.34 1.67
CA PRO A 124 12.79 -11.76 1.31
C PRO A 124 12.08 -12.60 2.37
N GLY A 125 11.15 -13.45 1.94
CA GLY A 125 10.45 -14.37 2.82
C GLY A 125 11.40 -15.44 3.37
N TRP A 126 11.46 -15.61 4.70
CA TRP A 126 12.22 -16.68 5.35
C TRP A 126 11.47 -18.02 5.30
N SER A 127 12.13 -19.11 5.68
CA SER A 127 11.64 -20.48 5.47
C SER A 127 10.24 -20.75 6.05
N SER A 128 9.91 -20.18 7.24
CA SER A 128 8.58 -20.36 7.85
C SER A 128 7.51 -19.60 7.07
N ILE A 129 7.80 -18.40 6.59
CA ILE A 129 6.89 -17.59 5.75
C ILE A 129 6.64 -18.28 4.42
N ARG A 130 7.69 -18.80 3.75
CA ARG A 130 7.53 -19.53 2.50
C ARG A 130 6.63 -20.75 2.66
N ARG A 131 6.84 -21.56 3.70
CA ARG A 131 5.99 -22.73 4.00
C ARG A 131 4.54 -22.32 4.34
N PHE A 132 4.38 -21.23 5.08
CA PHE A 132 3.06 -20.70 5.40
C PHE A 132 2.28 -20.32 4.13
N PHE A 133 2.88 -19.53 3.23
CA PHE A 133 2.20 -19.11 2.01
C PHE A 133 2.02 -20.24 1.00
N SER A 134 2.92 -21.23 0.92
CA SER A 134 2.69 -22.44 0.14
C SER A 134 1.45 -23.19 0.64
N HIS A 135 1.31 -23.37 1.96
CA HIS A 135 0.13 -23.99 2.53
C HIS A 135 -1.17 -23.17 2.32
N ILE A 136 -1.09 -21.84 2.38
CA ILE A 136 -2.24 -20.99 2.06
C ILE A 136 -2.65 -21.15 0.58
N ASP A 137 -1.68 -21.23 -0.32
CA ASP A 137 -1.94 -21.45 -1.75
C ASP A 137 -2.67 -22.77 -2.00
N ASP A 138 -2.22 -23.85 -1.36
CA ASP A 138 -2.89 -25.14 -1.40
C ASP A 138 -4.34 -25.03 -0.89
N CYS A 139 -4.55 -24.41 0.28
CA CYS A 139 -5.88 -24.22 0.86
C CYS A 139 -6.82 -23.38 -0.02
N LEU A 140 -6.31 -22.34 -0.68
CA LEU A 140 -7.10 -21.50 -1.60
C LEU A 140 -7.45 -22.26 -2.88
N THR A 141 -6.54 -23.09 -3.38
CA THR A 141 -6.75 -23.91 -4.57
C THR A 141 -7.79 -25.01 -4.32
N GLU A 142 -7.77 -25.63 -3.13
CA GLU A 142 -8.73 -26.63 -2.69
C GLU A 142 -10.08 -26.04 -2.25
N GLY A 143 -10.17 -24.71 -2.08
CA GLY A 143 -11.36 -24.03 -1.57
C GLY A 143 -11.62 -24.18 -0.07
N SER A 144 -10.70 -24.78 0.67
CA SER A 144 -10.87 -25.08 2.09
C SER A 144 -10.90 -23.85 3.04
N LEU A 145 -10.54 -22.67 2.54
CA LEU A 145 -10.60 -21.39 3.30
C LEU A 145 -11.87 -20.56 2.99
N LEU A 146 -12.59 -20.87 1.94
CA LEU A 146 -13.65 -20.00 1.41
C LEU A 146 -14.88 -19.92 2.31
N ASP A 147 -15.13 -20.95 3.15
CA ASP A 147 -16.37 -21.07 3.93
C ASP A 147 -16.15 -21.20 5.45
N ASP A 148 -14.91 -21.08 5.94
CA ASP A 148 -14.61 -21.20 7.36
C ASP A 148 -13.91 -19.95 7.93
N PRO A 149 -14.68 -18.99 8.48
CA PRO A 149 -14.13 -17.78 9.11
C PRO A 149 -13.18 -18.09 10.30
N THR A 150 -13.34 -19.25 10.95
CA THR A 150 -12.47 -19.67 12.05
C THR A 150 -11.10 -20.07 11.53
N ALA A 151 -11.07 -20.87 10.46
CA ALA A 151 -9.84 -21.25 9.79
C ALA A 151 -9.10 -20.02 9.26
N GLU A 152 -9.80 -19.08 8.62
CA GLU A 152 -9.23 -17.82 8.17
C GLU A 152 -8.58 -17.02 9.30
N ASN A 153 -9.29 -16.82 10.42
CA ASN A 153 -8.77 -16.13 11.61
C ASN A 153 -7.54 -16.81 12.22
N LEU A 154 -7.52 -18.14 12.27
CA LEU A 154 -6.36 -18.90 12.75
C LEU A 154 -5.14 -18.70 11.83
N LYS A 155 -5.32 -18.74 10.50
CA LYS A 155 -4.24 -18.47 9.54
C LYS A 155 -3.72 -17.05 9.68
N MET A 156 -4.61 -16.06 9.82
CA MET A 156 -4.23 -14.66 10.09
C MET A 156 -3.41 -14.53 11.38
N THR A 157 -3.82 -15.22 12.44
CA THR A 157 -3.10 -15.23 13.73
C THR A 157 -1.72 -15.87 13.60
N VAL A 158 -1.61 -16.98 12.87
CA VAL A 158 -0.31 -17.65 12.61
C VAL A 158 0.62 -16.75 11.81
N LEU A 159 0.14 -16.06 10.77
CA LEU A 159 0.96 -15.13 9.99
C LEU A 159 1.53 -14.01 10.88
N LEU A 160 0.69 -13.39 11.72
CA LEU A 160 1.16 -12.35 12.64
C LEU A 160 2.17 -12.90 13.65
N TYR A 161 1.93 -14.10 14.20
CA TYR A 161 2.90 -14.76 15.07
C TYR A 161 4.26 -14.96 14.38
N LEU A 162 4.27 -15.46 13.13
CA LEU A 162 5.51 -15.67 12.38
C LEU A 162 6.27 -14.36 12.15
N ILE A 163 5.56 -13.26 11.92
CA ILE A 163 6.19 -11.94 11.71
C ILE A 163 6.73 -11.36 13.02
N VAL A 164 5.93 -11.37 14.10
CA VAL A 164 6.34 -10.71 15.35
C VAL A 164 7.37 -11.51 16.15
N SER A 165 7.44 -12.83 15.95
CA SER A 165 8.48 -13.71 16.53
C SER A 165 9.77 -13.72 15.72
N HIS A 166 9.76 -13.22 14.48
CA HIS A 166 10.98 -12.97 13.71
C HIS A 166 11.75 -11.79 14.32
N GLY A 167 13.04 -11.65 13.97
CA GLY A 167 13.86 -10.52 14.43
C GLY A 167 13.26 -9.14 14.05
N ASP A 168 13.85 -8.09 14.56
CA ASP A 168 13.44 -6.73 14.25
C ASP A 168 13.60 -6.42 12.77
N CYS A 169 12.52 -5.96 12.12
CA CYS A 169 12.47 -5.71 10.68
C CYS A 169 11.45 -4.64 10.28
N CYS A 170 11.55 -4.18 9.05
CA CYS A 170 10.66 -3.15 8.50
C CYS A 170 9.19 -3.57 8.54
N ILE A 171 8.85 -4.80 8.16
CA ILE A 171 7.45 -5.28 8.15
C ILE A 171 6.87 -5.29 9.56
N LYS A 172 7.60 -5.78 10.55
CA LYS A 172 7.20 -5.75 11.96
C LYS A 172 7.01 -4.31 12.45
N SER A 173 7.92 -3.38 12.08
CA SER A 173 7.79 -1.96 12.40
C SER A 173 6.51 -1.35 11.82
N LYS A 174 6.22 -1.60 10.55
CA LYS A 174 5.01 -1.13 9.89
C LYS A 174 3.75 -1.69 10.53
N LEU A 175 3.76 -2.98 10.86
CA LEU A 175 2.65 -3.68 11.48
C LEU A 175 2.30 -3.07 12.84
N LEU A 176 3.31 -2.89 13.70
CA LEU A 176 3.13 -2.31 15.03
C LEU A 176 2.73 -0.82 14.98
N GLY A 177 3.16 -0.09 13.95
CA GLY A 177 2.78 1.30 13.72
C GLY A 177 1.34 1.49 13.22
N ASN A 178 0.64 0.42 12.85
CA ASN A 178 -0.72 0.45 12.29
C ASN A 178 -1.80 -0.13 13.23
N VAL A 179 -1.59 -0.14 14.54
CA VAL A 179 -2.56 -0.65 15.54
C VAL A 179 -3.43 0.43 16.18
N ASP A 180 -3.38 1.66 15.73
CA ASP A 180 -4.17 2.78 16.30
C ASP A 180 -5.51 2.93 15.57
N ALA A 181 -6.57 2.29 16.08
CA ALA A 181 -7.91 2.32 15.50
C ALA A 181 -8.51 3.74 15.37
N ALA A 182 -8.16 4.67 16.25
CA ALA A 182 -8.64 6.06 16.16
C ALA A 182 -8.00 6.81 14.99
N ARG A 183 -6.74 6.53 14.72
CA ARG A 183 -6.00 7.02 13.55
C ARG A 183 -6.58 6.43 12.26
N ASP A 184 -6.95 5.17 12.27
CA ASP A 184 -7.46 4.44 11.12
C ASP A 184 -8.77 5.01 10.59
N ASN A 185 -9.72 5.33 11.45
CA ASN A 185 -10.99 5.92 11.02
C ASN A 185 -10.77 7.22 10.26
N LEU A 186 -9.90 8.13 10.77
CA LEU A 186 -9.56 9.35 10.06
C LEU A 186 -8.87 9.04 8.72
N GLN A 187 -7.90 8.12 8.72
CA GLN A 187 -7.17 7.75 7.52
C GLN A 187 -8.09 7.12 6.48
N GLN A 188 -8.94 6.18 6.88
CA GLN A 188 -9.90 5.52 6.01
C GLN A 188 -10.82 6.54 5.33
N ILE A 189 -11.41 7.48 6.09
CA ILE A 189 -12.28 8.51 5.55
C ILE A 189 -11.51 9.43 4.60
N VAL A 190 -10.31 9.86 4.97
CA VAL A 190 -9.48 10.73 4.12
C VAL A 190 -9.12 10.02 2.80
N TYR A 191 -8.62 8.78 2.87
CA TYR A 191 -8.19 8.03 1.68
C TYR A 191 -9.35 7.70 0.76
N SER A 192 -10.52 7.36 1.30
CA SER A 192 -11.73 7.11 0.50
C SER A 192 -12.18 8.34 -0.29
N ASN A 193 -11.81 9.53 0.17
CA ASN A 193 -12.29 10.80 -0.39
C ASN A 193 -11.22 11.64 -1.11
N ILE A 194 -10.02 11.10 -1.39
CA ILE A 194 -8.94 11.85 -2.08
C ILE A 194 -9.41 12.40 -3.43
N PHE A 195 -10.10 11.56 -4.22
CA PHE A 195 -10.55 11.90 -5.57
C PHE A 195 -12.04 12.27 -5.63
N SER A 196 -12.66 12.57 -4.49
CA SER A 196 -14.02 13.10 -4.44
C SER A 196 -14.02 14.62 -4.40
N ASP A 197 -15.07 15.22 -4.97
CA ASP A 197 -15.29 16.66 -4.97
C ASP A 197 -16.02 17.10 -3.68
N ILE A 198 -15.43 16.76 -2.53
CA ILE A 198 -15.96 17.17 -1.23
C ILE A 198 -14.97 18.09 -0.51
N SER A 199 -15.51 19.03 0.27
CA SER A 199 -14.69 19.97 1.02
C SER A 199 -13.98 19.32 2.22
N VAL A 200 -12.92 19.97 2.69
CA VAL A 200 -12.22 19.55 3.94
C VAL A 200 -13.16 19.58 5.14
N GLU A 201 -14.13 20.50 5.14
CA GLU A 201 -15.18 20.62 6.16
C GLU A 201 -16.06 19.37 6.18
N GLU A 202 -16.44 18.88 4.99
CA GLU A 202 -17.25 17.67 4.86
C GLU A 202 -16.47 16.42 5.29
N ILE A 203 -15.18 16.33 4.95
CA ILE A 203 -14.30 15.26 5.44
C ILE A 203 -14.25 15.28 6.98
N ALA A 204 -14.09 16.46 7.58
CA ALA A 204 -14.07 16.60 9.04
C ALA A 204 -15.38 16.12 9.69
N LYS A 205 -16.56 16.46 9.10
CA LYS A 205 -17.87 15.99 9.56
C LYS A 205 -17.97 14.48 9.49
N ARG A 206 -17.54 13.85 8.38
CA ARG A 206 -17.49 12.38 8.24
C ARG A 206 -16.61 11.70 9.29
N CYS A 207 -15.56 12.40 9.73
CA CYS A 207 -14.71 11.97 10.85
C CYS A 207 -15.33 12.23 12.23
N ASN A 208 -16.59 12.73 12.32
CA ASN A 208 -17.24 13.15 13.55
C ASN A 208 -16.42 14.18 14.35
N ARG A 209 -15.81 15.15 13.66
CA ARG A 209 -14.91 16.15 14.24
C ARG A 209 -15.26 17.57 13.78
N SER A 210 -15.02 18.55 14.66
CA SER A 210 -14.98 19.93 14.23
C SER A 210 -13.81 20.16 13.26
N LEU A 211 -13.93 21.12 12.34
CA LEU A 211 -12.88 21.44 11.38
C LEU A 211 -11.54 21.74 12.04
N THR A 212 -11.58 22.45 13.17
CA THR A 212 -10.37 22.82 13.94
C THR A 212 -9.70 21.58 14.53
N SER A 213 -10.47 20.70 15.16
CA SER A 213 -9.97 19.44 15.73
C SER A 213 -9.40 18.52 14.65
N PHE A 214 -10.12 18.42 13.52
CA PHE A 214 -9.68 17.64 12.37
C PHE A 214 -8.34 18.15 11.81
N LYS A 215 -8.21 19.46 11.54
CA LYS A 215 -6.96 20.06 11.04
C LYS A 215 -5.78 19.83 11.98
N LYS A 216 -5.98 19.96 13.30
CA LYS A 216 -4.93 19.74 14.31
C LYS A 216 -4.45 18.28 14.30
N GLU A 217 -5.37 17.33 14.30
CA GLU A 217 -5.02 15.93 14.29
C GLU A 217 -4.43 15.49 12.96
N PHE A 218 -4.99 15.95 11.85
CA PHE A 218 -4.45 15.72 10.52
C PHE A 218 -3.01 16.18 10.41
N PHE A 219 -2.71 17.40 10.92
CA PHE A 219 -1.34 17.91 10.94
C PHE A 219 -0.42 17.07 11.81
N ARG A 220 -0.91 16.55 12.95
CA ARG A 220 -0.15 15.65 13.80
C ARG A 220 0.23 14.35 13.09
N ILE A 221 -0.66 13.82 12.23
CA ILE A 221 -0.47 12.56 11.51
C ILE A 221 0.39 12.74 10.25
N TYR A 222 0.12 13.80 9.47
CA TYR A 222 0.69 13.98 8.13
C TYR A 222 1.72 15.11 8.02
N GLY A 223 1.93 15.91 9.05
CA GLY A 223 2.89 17.03 9.06
C GLY A 223 2.52 18.20 8.16
N THR A 224 1.31 18.21 7.57
CA THR A 224 0.86 19.22 6.62
C THR A 224 -0.65 19.47 6.73
N SER A 225 -1.15 20.54 6.09
CA SER A 225 -2.59 20.80 6.11
C SER A 225 -3.36 19.81 5.22
N PRO A 226 -4.65 19.50 5.55
CA PRO A 226 -5.47 18.58 4.76
C PRO A 226 -5.55 18.98 3.27
N HIS A 227 -5.77 20.24 3.00
CA HIS A 227 -5.89 20.75 1.63
C HIS A 227 -4.59 20.57 0.82
N GLN A 228 -3.43 20.91 1.41
CA GLN A 228 -2.15 20.74 0.74
C GLN A 228 -1.83 19.26 0.48
N TRP A 229 -2.15 18.41 1.44
CA TRP A 229 -1.95 16.96 1.33
C TRP A 229 -2.82 16.36 0.22
N LEU A 230 -4.12 16.71 0.18
CA LEU A 230 -5.04 16.23 -0.87
C LEU A 230 -4.58 16.66 -2.26
N ILE A 231 -4.18 17.91 -2.44
CA ILE A 231 -3.63 18.41 -3.71
C ILE A 231 -2.39 17.59 -4.10
N ARG A 232 -1.46 17.35 -3.16
CA ARG A 232 -0.26 16.57 -3.43
C ARG A 232 -0.59 15.15 -3.89
N GLN A 233 -1.51 14.46 -3.20
CA GLN A 233 -1.94 13.11 -3.60
C GLN A 233 -2.58 13.08 -4.99
N ARG A 234 -3.44 14.06 -5.30
CA ARG A 234 -4.05 14.22 -6.61
C ARG A 234 -3.02 14.46 -7.71
N LEU A 235 -1.99 15.27 -7.45
CA LEU A 235 -0.92 15.54 -8.40
C LEU A 235 -0.01 14.33 -8.64
N ILE A 236 0.27 13.52 -7.59
CA ILE A 236 1.00 12.24 -7.74
C ILE A 236 0.20 11.30 -8.65
N HIS A 237 -1.10 11.16 -8.42
CA HIS A 237 -1.95 10.34 -9.28
C HIS A 237 -1.97 10.84 -10.72
N ALA A 238 -2.14 12.16 -10.92
CA ALA A 238 -2.12 12.77 -12.25
C ALA A 238 -0.80 12.51 -12.98
N ARG A 239 0.33 12.62 -12.30
CA ARG A 239 1.65 12.30 -12.84
C ARG A 239 1.72 10.87 -13.38
N LEU A 240 1.25 9.91 -12.62
CA LEU A 240 1.25 8.51 -13.02
C LEU A 240 0.33 8.26 -14.21
N LEU A 241 -0.85 8.89 -14.24
CA LEU A 241 -1.76 8.82 -15.38
C LEU A 241 -1.14 9.43 -16.66
N LEU A 242 -0.36 10.50 -16.54
CA LEU A 242 0.33 11.13 -17.67
C LEU A 242 1.33 10.18 -18.36
N ILE A 243 2.07 9.40 -17.58
CA ILE A 243 3.10 8.49 -18.13
C ILE A 243 2.54 7.11 -18.51
N SER A 244 1.42 6.69 -17.92
CA SER A 244 0.86 5.35 -18.11
C SER A 244 -0.35 5.29 -19.05
N THR A 245 -0.93 6.44 -19.46
CA THR A 245 -2.14 6.47 -20.28
C THR A 245 -2.08 7.54 -21.38
N ASP A 246 -2.94 7.38 -22.41
CA ASP A 246 -3.17 8.34 -23.49
C ASP A 246 -4.29 9.34 -23.20
N LYS A 247 -4.86 9.34 -21.98
CA LYS A 247 -5.97 10.23 -21.63
C LYS A 247 -5.62 11.69 -21.86
N ALA A 248 -6.60 12.48 -22.33
CA ALA A 248 -6.41 13.92 -22.48
C ALA A 248 -6.06 14.60 -21.15
N ILE A 249 -5.32 15.69 -21.20
CA ILE A 249 -4.91 16.44 -19.99
C ILE A 249 -6.12 16.88 -19.15
N ALA A 250 -7.20 17.28 -19.84
CA ALA A 250 -8.46 17.66 -19.16
C ALA A 250 -9.11 16.46 -18.45
N GLU A 251 -9.13 15.29 -19.07
CA GLU A 251 -9.68 14.06 -18.47
C GLU A 251 -8.89 13.64 -17.25
N ILE A 252 -7.55 13.74 -17.29
CA ILE A 252 -6.69 13.47 -16.14
C ILE A 252 -7.00 14.45 -15.00
N GLY A 253 -7.14 15.76 -15.31
CA GLY A 253 -7.51 16.76 -14.33
C GLY A 253 -8.82 16.41 -13.62
N THR A 254 -9.85 16.03 -14.38
CA THR A 254 -11.16 15.62 -13.86
C THR A 254 -11.06 14.33 -13.03
N ALA A 255 -10.37 13.30 -13.52
CA ALA A 255 -10.16 12.03 -12.80
C ALA A 255 -9.42 12.23 -11.47
N CYS A 256 -8.59 13.27 -11.37
CA CYS A 256 -7.88 13.64 -10.14
C CYS A 256 -8.64 14.68 -9.29
N ALA A 257 -9.93 14.88 -9.54
CA ALA A 257 -10.80 15.82 -8.81
C ALA A 257 -10.29 17.26 -8.75
N PHE A 258 -9.73 17.76 -9.85
CA PHE A 258 -9.45 19.18 -10.00
C PHE A 258 -10.68 19.90 -10.60
N PRO A 259 -11.09 21.07 -10.07
CA PRO A 259 -12.31 21.74 -10.48
C PRO A 259 -12.29 22.24 -11.93
N ASN A 260 -11.10 22.50 -12.46
CA ASN A 260 -10.91 22.86 -13.87
C ASN A 260 -9.46 22.60 -14.31
N THR A 261 -9.30 22.43 -15.61
CA THR A 261 -8.01 22.09 -16.26
C THR A 261 -6.94 23.18 -16.04
N SER A 262 -7.31 24.45 -16.05
CA SER A 262 -6.35 25.54 -15.84
C SER A 262 -5.75 25.53 -14.44
N HIS A 263 -6.58 25.26 -13.42
CA HIS A 263 -6.14 25.11 -12.03
C HIS A 263 -5.22 23.89 -11.88
N PHE A 264 -5.58 22.76 -12.49
CA PHE A 264 -4.74 21.57 -12.54
C PHE A 264 -3.36 21.87 -13.15
N ILE A 265 -3.31 22.46 -14.36
CA ILE A 265 -2.05 22.80 -15.03
C ILE A 265 -1.17 23.70 -14.18
N LYS A 266 -1.76 24.73 -13.56
CA LYS A 266 -1.05 25.67 -12.68
C LYS A 266 -0.41 24.96 -11.48
N LEU A 267 -1.17 24.11 -10.79
CA LEU A 267 -0.69 23.37 -9.61
C LEU A 267 0.35 22.31 -10.00
N PHE A 268 0.14 21.62 -11.10
CA PHE A 268 1.08 20.63 -11.63
C PHE A 268 2.42 21.27 -11.98
N ARG A 269 2.39 22.42 -12.71
CA ARG A 269 3.60 23.18 -13.02
C ARG A 269 4.32 23.69 -11.77
N LYS A 270 3.57 24.10 -10.76
CA LYS A 270 4.16 24.53 -9.46
C LYS A 270 4.89 23.39 -8.78
N GLN A 271 4.33 22.17 -8.83
CA GLN A 271 4.87 20.97 -8.15
C GLN A 271 6.05 20.37 -8.91
N TYR A 272 5.95 20.25 -10.25
CA TYR A 272 6.93 19.51 -11.06
C TYR A 272 7.77 20.40 -12.00
N GLY A 273 7.63 21.71 -11.93
CA GLY A 273 8.43 22.67 -12.70
C GLY A 273 8.04 22.80 -14.18
N MET A 274 7.14 21.96 -14.70
CA MET A 274 6.71 21.94 -16.11
C MET A 274 5.21 21.61 -16.22
N THR A 275 4.63 21.89 -17.42
CA THR A 275 3.22 21.57 -17.67
C THR A 275 2.99 20.06 -17.77
N PRO A 276 1.74 19.58 -17.54
CA PRO A 276 1.41 18.16 -17.72
C PRO A 276 1.77 17.62 -19.10
N GLU A 277 1.52 18.38 -20.17
CA GLU A 277 1.86 18.00 -21.53
C GLU A 277 3.36 17.84 -21.73
N THR A 278 4.15 18.84 -21.27
CA THR A 278 5.61 18.77 -21.32
C THR A 278 6.15 17.59 -20.52
N TYR A 279 5.53 17.34 -19.36
CA TYR A 279 5.87 16.21 -18.50
C TYR A 279 5.64 14.89 -19.23
N ARG A 280 4.45 14.68 -19.81
CA ARG A 280 4.12 13.51 -20.62
C ARG A 280 5.14 13.25 -21.72
N ASN A 281 5.42 14.27 -22.53
CA ASN A 281 6.31 14.14 -23.67
C ASN A 281 7.77 13.80 -23.27
N ARG A 282 8.19 14.26 -22.10
CA ARG A 282 9.55 14.03 -21.61
C ARG A 282 9.72 12.66 -20.95
N HIS A 283 8.66 12.17 -20.29
CA HIS A 283 8.72 11.02 -19.39
C HIS A 283 7.95 9.79 -19.89
N ARG A 284 7.65 9.72 -21.17
CA ARG A 284 6.90 8.63 -21.80
C ARG A 284 7.82 7.57 -22.41
N GLY A 285 8.89 7.21 -21.72
CA GLY A 285 9.84 6.17 -22.14
C GLY A 285 9.79 4.96 -21.21
N PRO A 286 10.15 3.75 -21.70
CA PRO A 286 10.21 2.55 -20.87
C PRO A 286 11.27 2.61 -19.75
N GLU A 287 12.21 3.56 -19.81
CA GLU A 287 13.31 3.68 -18.83
C GLU A 287 12.93 4.35 -17.50
N GLU A 288 11.94 5.24 -17.47
CA GLU A 288 11.60 5.98 -16.24
C GLU A 288 10.73 5.21 -15.24
N LEU A 289 10.23 4.04 -15.61
CA LEU A 289 9.49 3.15 -14.75
C LEU A 289 10.37 2.06 -14.11
N GLN A 290 11.69 2.20 -14.24
CA GLN A 290 12.65 1.26 -13.64
C GLN A 290 12.96 1.63 -12.19
N PRO A 291 13.28 0.63 -11.33
CA PRO A 291 13.70 0.87 -9.96
C PRO A 291 14.94 1.78 -9.92
N THR A 292 14.96 2.75 -9.02
CA THR A 292 16.17 3.54 -8.80
C THR A 292 17.26 2.66 -8.21
N PRO A 293 18.54 2.80 -8.64
CA PRO A 293 19.65 1.97 -8.14
C PRO A 293 19.82 1.95 -6.63
N GLN A 294 19.34 2.99 -5.93
CA GLN A 294 19.34 3.08 -4.47
C GLN A 294 18.33 2.15 -3.80
N ALA A 295 17.25 1.75 -4.49
CA ALA A 295 16.27 0.80 -3.98
C ALA A 295 16.80 -0.64 -4.00
N GLU A 296 17.73 -0.96 -4.90
CA GLU A 296 18.39 -2.28 -4.96
C GLU A 296 19.46 -2.46 -3.87
N ALA A 297 20.11 -1.38 -3.44
CA ALA A 297 21.14 -1.43 -2.40
C ALA A 297 20.57 -1.72 -1.01
N ALA A 298 19.41 -1.16 -0.67
CA ALA A 298 18.75 -1.38 0.63
C ALA A 298 18.30 -2.84 0.82
N VAL A 299 17.99 -3.56 -0.26
CA VAL A 299 17.62 -4.98 -0.21
C VAL A 299 18.85 -5.87 0.04
N ARG A 300 20.04 -5.47 -0.43
CA ARG A 300 21.27 -6.25 -0.28
C ARG A 300 21.90 -6.13 1.10
N GLU A 301 21.83 -4.97 1.74
CA GLU A 301 22.41 -4.77 3.09
C GLU A 301 21.67 -5.55 4.19
N THR A 302 20.35 -5.75 4.04
CA THR A 302 19.57 -6.59 4.97
C THR A 302 19.83 -8.10 4.81
N ALA A 303 20.28 -8.55 3.65
CA ALA A 303 20.59 -9.97 3.39
C ALA A 303 21.94 -10.41 3.99
N VAL A 304 22.91 -9.51 4.17
CA VAL A 304 24.25 -9.82 4.66
C VAL A 304 24.32 -9.93 6.19
N SER A 305 23.40 -9.30 6.93
CA SER A 305 23.41 -9.34 8.40
C SER A 305 22.72 -10.56 9.02
N VAL A 306 22.17 -11.48 8.21
CA VAL A 306 21.45 -12.68 8.69
C VAL A 306 22.31 -13.96 8.60
N THR A 307 23.53 -13.88 8.05
CA THR A 307 24.44 -15.03 7.89
C THR A 307 25.71 -14.96 8.75
N ALA A 308 25.71 -14.16 9.81
CA ALA A 308 26.80 -14.15 10.80
C ALA A 308 26.29 -14.57 12.19
#